data_4fd48784c15e59276c2099c164508be1
#
_entry.id   4fd48784c15e59276c2099c164508be1
#
_cell.length_a   1.000
_cell.length_b   1.000
_cell.length_c   1.000
_cell.angle_alpha   90.00
_cell.angle_beta   90.00
_cell.angle_gamma   90.00
#
_symmetry.space_group_name_H-M   'P 1'
#
loop_
_entity.id
_entity.type
_entity.pdbx_description
1 polymer ?
#
loop_
_entity_poly.entity_id
_entity_poly.type
_entity_poly.pdbx_seq_one_letter_code
_entity_poly.pdbx_strand_id
1 'polypeptide(L)'
;MALYEILFGAEANISNQAQSWLSHAEGEAALIVARGPEAFTDGLAHSIFLNARYRPMIAAARLRKRCILNEDRWKTIPWRNRVKTPNDTLLDIMAGVPEVLEHVDRHGDLAIETPQSAIIDLETRSKCWMLHIQLEDWLNANGHHIYTPDSMTCLTLRYWVLALLLYSALDTASRIPATDPEITHPDRPHPRHFARLIARSAPYFFQDEFGTLGPTTASFPIGNALLYMRRDPVLDSEYLIIIKNTWNNPALPSAIKAFLDSLRLSVTQVRK
;
A
#
# COMPACT_ATOMS: atom_id res chain seq x y z
N MET A 1 -1.88 2.22 19.91
CA MET A 1 -2.46 3.46 19.31
C MET A 1 -3.49 3.10 18.25
N ALA A 2 -3.16 2.39 17.14
CA ALA A 2 -4.16 2.04 16.11
C ALA A 2 -5.40 1.29 16.64
N LEU A 3 -5.22 0.42 17.64
CA LEU A 3 -6.32 -0.31 18.28
C LEU A 3 -7.24 0.62 19.09
N TYR A 4 -6.65 1.62 19.76
CA TYR A 4 -7.38 2.64 20.49
C TYR A 4 -8.25 3.48 19.54
N GLU A 5 -7.73 3.86 18.38
CA GLU A 5 -8.48 4.62 17.37
C GLU A 5 -9.63 3.82 16.75
N ILE A 6 -9.43 2.51 16.51
CA ILE A 6 -10.48 1.62 16.00
C ILE A 6 -11.58 1.43 17.04
N LEU A 7 -11.23 1.32 18.34
CA LEU A 7 -12.17 1.02 19.41
C LEU A 7 -12.88 2.24 19.96
N PHE A 8 -12.22 3.39 20.01
CA PHE A 8 -12.74 4.62 20.65
C PHE A 8 -13.12 5.73 19.69
N GLY A 9 -12.67 5.67 18.42
CA GLY A 9 -13.14 6.57 17.37
C GLY A 9 -14.52 6.21 16.80
N ALA A 10 -15.14 5.11 17.25
CA ALA A 10 -16.39 4.60 16.70
C ALA A 10 -17.62 5.53 16.92
N GLU A 11 -17.53 6.46 17.87
CA GLU A 11 -18.57 7.46 18.15
C GLU A 11 -18.35 8.78 17.40
N ALA A 12 -17.16 8.99 16.83
CA ALA A 12 -16.86 10.17 16.03
C ALA A 12 -17.35 9.98 14.58
N ASN A 13 -17.76 11.07 13.96
CA ASN A 13 -18.23 11.11 12.58
C ASN A 13 -17.27 10.35 11.64
N ILE A 14 -17.77 9.42 10.80
CA ILE A 14 -17.00 8.49 9.96
C ILE A 14 -15.90 9.20 9.13
N SER A 15 -16.16 10.44 8.67
CA SER A 15 -15.17 11.26 7.95
C SER A 15 -13.97 11.65 8.82
N ASN A 16 -14.13 11.74 10.14
CA ASN A 16 -13.07 12.15 11.06
C ASN A 16 -12.10 11.01 11.38
N GLN A 17 -12.52 9.74 11.29
CA GLN A 17 -11.64 8.60 11.61
C GLN A 17 -10.49 8.44 10.62
N ALA A 18 -10.77 8.57 9.32
CA ALA A 18 -9.71 8.48 8.30
C ALA A 18 -8.73 9.66 8.42
N GLN A 19 -9.23 10.84 8.74
CA GLN A 19 -8.40 12.04 8.97
C GLN A 19 -7.58 11.89 10.25
N SER A 20 -8.17 11.40 11.32
CA SER A 20 -7.48 11.12 12.58
C SER A 20 -6.35 10.11 12.38
N TRP A 21 -6.63 9.02 11.67
CA TRP A 21 -5.60 8.03 11.34
C TRP A 21 -4.43 8.64 10.55
N LEU A 22 -4.70 9.48 9.55
CA LEU A 22 -3.66 10.18 8.78
C LEU A 22 -2.83 11.10 9.69
N SER A 23 -3.46 11.92 10.52
CA SER A 23 -2.78 12.82 11.45
C SER A 23 -1.87 12.07 12.43
N HIS A 24 -2.29 10.90 12.91
CA HIS A 24 -1.44 10.06 13.76
C HIS A 24 -0.26 9.45 12.98
N ALA A 25 -0.46 9.01 11.75
CA ALA A 25 0.63 8.50 10.92
C ALA A 25 1.66 9.60 10.56
N GLU A 26 1.20 10.83 10.32
CA GLU A 26 2.06 12.00 10.13
C GLU A 26 2.80 12.37 11.43
N GLY A 27 2.14 12.31 12.59
CA GLY A 27 2.76 12.50 13.90
C GLY A 27 3.85 11.46 14.19
N GLU A 28 3.61 10.18 13.86
CA GLU A 28 4.65 9.14 13.95
C GLU A 28 5.83 9.42 13.02
N ALA A 29 5.57 9.80 11.76
CA ALA A 29 6.61 10.18 10.83
C ALA A 29 7.46 11.33 11.39
N ALA A 30 6.81 12.37 11.92
CA ALA A 30 7.50 13.52 12.52
C ALA A 30 8.38 13.11 13.70
N LEU A 31 7.90 12.23 14.58
CA LEU A 31 8.68 11.72 15.72
C LEU A 31 9.88 10.88 15.28
N ILE A 32 9.71 10.03 14.26
CA ILE A 32 10.80 9.24 13.67
C ILE A 32 11.85 10.18 13.09
N VAL A 33 11.43 11.16 12.30
CA VAL A 33 12.33 12.14 11.65
C VAL A 33 13.08 12.99 12.68
N ALA A 34 12.37 13.49 13.72
CA ALA A 34 12.96 14.31 14.77
C ALA A 34 14.07 13.57 15.55
N ARG A 35 13.97 12.25 15.70
CA ARG A 35 14.99 11.44 16.37
C ARG A 35 16.19 11.11 15.50
N GLY A 36 16.01 11.12 14.20
CA GLY A 36 17.03 10.71 13.23
C GLY A 36 17.26 9.18 13.17
N PRO A 37 17.81 8.66 12.07
CA PRO A 37 17.97 7.21 11.85
C PRO A 37 18.98 6.58 12.83
N GLU A 38 19.94 7.36 13.36
CA GLU A 38 20.96 6.93 14.32
C GLU A 38 20.36 6.45 15.66
N ALA A 39 19.22 7.01 16.05
CA ALA A 39 18.51 6.62 17.27
C ALA A 39 17.89 5.23 17.22
N PHE A 40 17.83 4.61 16.03
CA PHE A 40 17.12 3.35 15.78
C PHE A 40 18.04 2.18 15.42
N THR A 41 19.30 2.22 15.82
CA THR A 41 20.30 1.19 15.44
C THR A 41 20.22 -0.09 16.26
N ASP A 42 19.65 -0.03 17.47
CA ASP A 42 19.57 -1.20 18.37
C ASP A 42 18.42 -1.12 19.40
N GLY A 43 18.31 -2.15 20.23
CA GLY A 43 17.44 -2.23 21.39
C GLY A 43 15.96 -1.98 21.10
N LEU A 44 15.28 -1.40 22.08
CA LEU A 44 13.85 -1.10 22.03
C LEU A 44 13.53 -0.07 20.93
N ALA A 45 14.42 0.92 20.71
CA ALA A 45 14.22 1.94 19.69
C ALA A 45 14.14 1.35 18.29
N HIS A 46 15.03 0.39 17.97
CA HIS A 46 14.98 -0.35 16.71
C HIS A 46 13.66 -1.13 16.57
N SER A 47 13.23 -1.84 17.61
CA SER A 47 11.97 -2.59 17.60
C SER A 47 10.74 -1.68 17.37
N ILE A 48 10.75 -0.50 17.99
CA ILE A 48 9.70 0.52 17.77
C ILE A 48 9.71 0.97 16.30
N PHE A 49 10.88 1.28 15.74
CA PHE A 49 11.02 1.71 14.34
C PHE A 49 10.51 0.65 13.37
N LEU A 50 10.86 -0.63 13.55
CA LEU A 50 10.38 -1.74 12.72
C LEU A 50 8.85 -1.82 12.68
N ASN A 51 8.19 -1.60 13.81
CA ASN A 51 6.74 -1.67 13.92
C ASN A 51 6.04 -0.38 13.43
N ALA A 52 6.68 0.76 13.63
CA ALA A 52 6.09 2.07 13.33
C ALA A 52 6.21 2.45 11.84
N ARG A 53 7.31 2.10 11.16
CA ARG A 53 7.65 2.61 9.81
C ARG A 53 6.64 2.30 8.71
N TYR A 54 5.81 1.27 8.85
CA TYR A 54 4.84 0.88 7.84
C TYR A 54 3.69 1.90 7.70
N ARG A 55 3.20 2.47 8.80
CA ARG A 55 2.08 3.44 8.78
C ARG A 55 2.42 4.73 8.04
N PRO A 56 3.56 5.40 8.28
CA PRO A 56 4.00 6.53 7.46
C PRO A 56 4.09 6.23 5.95
N MET A 57 4.51 5.03 5.57
CA MET A 57 4.58 4.62 4.17
C MET A 57 3.18 4.51 3.55
N ILE A 58 2.21 3.90 4.27
CA ILE A 58 0.81 3.85 3.84
C ILE A 58 0.22 5.27 3.74
N ALA A 59 0.46 6.12 4.74
CA ALA A 59 -0.03 7.50 4.72
C ALA A 59 0.52 8.27 3.52
N ALA A 60 1.83 8.16 3.26
CA ALA A 60 2.48 8.76 2.10
C ALA A 60 1.88 8.24 0.77
N ALA A 61 1.62 6.93 0.67
CA ALA A 61 0.99 6.34 -0.51
C ALA A 61 -0.46 6.83 -0.71
N ARG A 62 -1.23 6.97 0.38
CA ARG A 62 -2.60 7.51 0.33
C ARG A 62 -2.65 8.98 -0.05
N LEU A 63 -1.74 9.77 0.49
CA LEU A 63 -1.61 11.20 0.18
C LEU A 63 -0.93 11.43 -1.17
N ARG A 64 -0.38 10.36 -1.77
CA ARG A 64 0.37 10.41 -3.03
C ARG A 64 1.49 11.47 -2.95
N LYS A 65 2.25 11.41 -1.85
CA LYS A 65 3.39 12.27 -1.53
C LYS A 65 4.59 11.42 -1.20
N ARG A 66 5.77 11.82 -1.65
CA ARG A 66 7.00 11.08 -1.38
C ARG A 66 7.18 10.80 0.11
N CYS A 67 7.69 9.62 0.43
CA CYS A 67 7.94 9.19 1.80
C CYS A 67 9.40 9.53 2.18
N ILE A 68 9.59 10.18 3.33
CA ILE A 68 10.93 10.48 3.87
C ILE A 68 11.74 9.21 4.12
N LEU A 69 11.07 8.09 4.45
CA LEU A 69 11.72 6.81 4.69
C LEU A 69 12.28 6.16 3.41
N ASN A 70 12.07 6.77 2.23
CA ASN A 70 12.71 6.36 0.98
C ASN A 70 14.17 6.80 0.87
N GLU A 71 14.63 7.75 1.69
CA GLU A 71 16.03 8.16 1.71
C GLU A 71 16.96 7.03 2.17
N ASP A 72 18.12 6.89 1.55
CA ASP A 72 19.08 5.80 1.82
C ASP A 72 19.49 5.71 3.29
N ARG A 73 19.60 6.86 3.97
CA ARG A 73 19.93 6.88 5.40
C ARG A 73 18.91 6.12 6.26
N TRP A 74 17.62 6.14 5.91
CA TRP A 74 16.57 5.40 6.61
C TRP A 74 16.55 3.91 6.27
N LYS A 75 17.13 3.55 5.11
CA LYS A 75 17.27 2.16 4.68
C LYS A 75 18.55 1.50 5.16
N THR A 76 19.57 2.26 5.57
CA THR A 76 20.90 1.72 5.90
C THR A 76 21.26 1.89 7.37
N ILE A 77 21.13 3.09 7.92
CA ILE A 77 21.63 3.41 9.26
C ILE A 77 20.97 2.56 10.38
N PRO A 78 19.62 2.39 10.42
CA PRO A 78 18.98 1.56 11.43
C PRO A 78 19.44 0.10 11.44
N TRP A 79 20.04 -0.38 10.34
CA TRP A 79 20.52 -1.77 10.19
C TRP A 79 22.04 -1.94 10.24
N ARG A 80 22.80 -0.92 10.66
CA ARG A 80 24.27 -1.03 10.72
C ARG A 80 24.78 -2.30 11.42
N ASN A 81 24.10 -2.73 12.46
CA ASN A 81 24.48 -3.86 13.30
C ASN A 81 23.50 -5.03 13.20
N ARG A 82 22.60 -5.04 12.22
CA ARG A 82 21.53 -6.03 12.08
C ARG A 82 21.31 -6.41 10.63
N VAL A 83 20.92 -7.66 10.44
CA VAL A 83 20.50 -8.16 9.13
C VAL A 83 19.01 -7.84 8.93
N LYS A 84 18.66 -7.37 7.75
CA LYS A 84 17.26 -7.15 7.35
C LYS A 84 16.54 -8.47 7.13
N THR A 85 15.31 -8.53 7.61
CA THR A 85 14.39 -9.62 7.25
C THR A 85 13.82 -9.41 5.83
N PRO A 86 13.20 -10.43 5.22
CA PRO A 86 12.47 -10.26 3.95
C PRO A 86 11.41 -9.15 4.01
N ASN A 87 10.74 -9.00 5.16
CA ASN A 87 9.79 -7.91 5.36
C ASN A 87 10.46 -6.53 5.36
N ASP A 88 11.64 -6.42 5.94
CA ASP A 88 12.37 -5.13 6.00
C ASP A 88 12.81 -4.68 4.61
N THR A 89 13.33 -5.60 3.82
CA THR A 89 13.75 -5.31 2.44
C THR A 89 12.55 -5.00 1.53
N LEU A 90 11.41 -5.68 1.70
CA LEU A 90 10.19 -5.37 0.98
C LEU A 90 9.66 -3.96 1.32
N LEU A 91 9.71 -3.57 2.59
CA LEU A 91 9.29 -2.24 3.02
C LEU A 91 10.23 -1.14 2.49
N ASP A 92 11.53 -1.43 2.32
CA ASP A 92 12.46 -0.48 1.69
C ASP A 92 12.09 -0.20 0.22
N ILE A 93 11.64 -1.22 -0.51
CA ILE A 93 11.12 -1.05 -1.89
C ILE A 93 9.79 -0.27 -1.84
N MET A 94 8.90 -0.64 -0.92
CA MET A 94 7.60 0.01 -0.77
C MET A 94 7.71 1.50 -0.47
N ALA A 95 8.75 1.94 0.27
CA ALA A 95 8.98 3.35 0.57
C ALA A 95 9.19 4.22 -0.68
N GLY A 96 9.59 3.63 -1.81
CA GLY A 96 9.74 4.31 -3.10
C GLY A 96 8.42 4.53 -3.86
N VAL A 97 7.40 3.72 -3.58
CA VAL A 97 6.12 3.79 -4.32
C VAL A 97 5.41 5.14 -4.19
N PRO A 98 5.31 5.79 -3.00
CA PRO A 98 4.65 7.08 -2.87
C PRO A 98 5.24 8.16 -3.78
N GLU A 99 6.54 8.15 -4.01
CA GLU A 99 7.21 9.10 -4.92
C GLU A 99 6.76 8.89 -6.37
N VAL A 100 6.65 7.64 -6.81
CA VAL A 100 6.12 7.31 -8.14
C VAL A 100 4.68 7.77 -8.29
N LEU A 101 3.84 7.56 -7.28
CA LEU A 101 2.46 8.02 -7.28
C LEU A 101 2.35 9.55 -7.35
N GLU A 102 3.23 10.28 -6.66
CA GLU A 102 3.32 11.75 -6.73
C GLU A 102 3.69 12.23 -8.15
N HIS A 103 4.61 11.52 -8.81
CA HIS A 103 4.98 11.83 -10.20
C HIS A 103 3.81 11.63 -11.18
N VAL A 104 3.05 10.53 -11.02
CA VAL A 104 1.85 10.25 -11.83
C VAL A 104 0.82 11.38 -11.67
N ASP A 105 0.61 11.91 -10.46
CA ASP A 105 -0.34 12.99 -10.23
C ASP A 105 0.11 14.31 -10.87
N ARG A 106 1.40 14.65 -10.73
CA ARG A 106 1.96 15.84 -11.40
C ARG A 106 1.78 15.81 -12.91
N HIS A 107 1.82 14.60 -13.49
CA HIS A 107 1.55 14.44 -14.93
C HIS A 107 0.07 14.71 -15.26
N GLY A 108 -0.87 14.24 -14.44
CA GLY A 108 -2.31 14.44 -14.63
C GLY A 108 -2.73 15.91 -14.58
N ASP A 109 -1.96 16.77 -13.91
CA ASP A 109 -2.20 18.20 -13.79
C ASP A 109 -1.66 19.02 -14.99
N LEU A 110 -0.87 18.39 -15.89
CA LEU A 110 -0.30 19.05 -17.05
C LEU A 110 -1.15 18.79 -18.32
N ALA A 111 -1.27 19.80 -19.17
CA ALA A 111 -1.90 19.66 -20.47
C ALA A 111 -1.21 18.56 -21.31
N ILE A 112 -2.01 17.72 -21.94
CA ILE A 112 -1.72 16.36 -22.38
C ILE A 112 -0.50 16.19 -23.31
N GLU A 113 0.08 17.22 -23.90
CA GLU A 113 1.18 17.07 -24.88
C GLU A 113 2.20 18.22 -24.82
N THR A 114 2.83 18.41 -23.69
CA THR A 114 3.95 19.31 -23.58
C THR A 114 5.28 18.55 -23.54
N PRO A 115 6.43 19.12 -23.98
CA PRO A 115 7.74 18.51 -23.75
C PRO A 115 7.99 18.17 -22.26
N GLN A 116 7.42 18.98 -21.36
CA GLN A 116 7.50 18.76 -19.92
C GLN A 116 6.79 17.48 -19.48
N SER A 117 5.61 17.19 -20.04
CA SER A 117 4.85 15.96 -19.71
C SER A 117 5.61 14.72 -20.17
N ALA A 118 6.26 14.76 -21.32
CA ALA A 118 7.06 13.65 -21.84
C ALA A 118 8.30 13.35 -20.95
N ILE A 119 8.93 14.38 -20.39
CA ILE A 119 10.06 14.23 -19.46
C ILE A 119 9.59 13.58 -18.17
N ILE A 120 8.48 14.04 -17.60
CA ILE A 120 7.89 13.47 -16.37
C ILE A 120 7.49 12.01 -16.56
N ASP A 121 6.90 11.66 -17.71
CA ASP A 121 6.58 10.28 -18.05
C ASP A 121 7.82 9.39 -18.10
N LEU A 122 8.89 9.88 -18.71
CA LEU A 122 10.16 9.16 -18.80
C LEU A 122 10.78 8.94 -17.41
N GLU A 123 10.83 9.99 -16.58
CA GLU A 123 11.32 9.88 -15.20
C GLU A 123 10.48 8.93 -14.37
N THR A 124 9.14 9.00 -14.48
CA THR A 124 8.21 8.12 -13.76
C THR A 124 8.41 6.67 -14.19
N ARG A 125 8.50 6.40 -15.49
CA ARG A 125 8.80 5.05 -16.00
C ARG A 125 10.16 4.54 -15.52
N SER A 126 11.19 5.37 -15.57
CA SER A 126 12.53 4.99 -15.08
C SER A 126 12.49 4.59 -13.60
N LYS A 127 11.83 5.37 -12.75
CA LYS A 127 11.66 5.05 -11.32
C LYS A 127 10.85 3.77 -11.12
N CYS A 128 9.77 3.57 -11.88
CA CYS A 128 8.99 2.32 -11.85
C CYS A 128 9.85 1.12 -12.20
N TRP A 129 10.65 1.19 -13.24
CA TRP A 129 11.54 0.10 -13.67
C TRP A 129 12.64 -0.20 -12.64
N MET A 130 13.19 0.81 -11.99
CA MET A 130 14.15 0.60 -10.88
C MET A 130 13.48 -0.15 -9.72
N LEU A 131 12.27 0.23 -9.33
CA LEU A 131 11.51 -0.48 -8.27
C LEU A 131 11.09 -1.88 -8.72
N HIS A 132 10.77 -2.07 -10.00
CA HIS A 132 10.45 -3.39 -10.56
C HIS A 132 11.64 -4.34 -10.45
N ILE A 133 12.84 -3.93 -10.85
CA ILE A 133 14.06 -4.73 -10.73
C ILE A 133 14.30 -5.13 -9.27
N GLN A 134 14.19 -4.18 -8.35
CA GLN A 134 14.34 -4.46 -6.92
C GLN A 134 13.29 -5.46 -6.42
N LEU A 135 12.04 -5.36 -6.92
CA LEU A 135 10.95 -6.25 -6.54
C LEU A 135 11.13 -7.66 -7.10
N GLU A 136 11.62 -7.79 -8.34
CA GLU A 136 11.95 -9.08 -8.96
C GLU A 136 13.14 -9.76 -8.24
N ASP A 137 14.20 -9.01 -7.93
CA ASP A 137 15.33 -9.52 -7.14
C ASP A 137 14.87 -9.99 -5.77
N TRP A 138 13.98 -9.22 -5.12
CA TRP A 138 13.40 -9.59 -3.85
C TRP A 138 12.55 -10.87 -3.97
N LEU A 139 11.72 -10.98 -5.00
CA LEU A 139 10.88 -12.14 -5.26
C LEU A 139 11.72 -13.39 -5.52
N ASN A 140 12.77 -13.29 -6.32
CA ASN A 140 13.69 -14.39 -6.60
C ASN A 140 14.36 -14.91 -5.32
N ALA A 141 14.74 -14.01 -4.42
CA ALA A 141 15.38 -14.38 -3.14
C ALA A 141 14.38 -14.91 -2.09
N ASN A 142 13.14 -14.42 -2.09
CA ASN A 142 12.19 -14.61 -0.99
C ASN A 142 10.84 -15.21 -1.41
N GLY A 143 10.63 -15.55 -2.67
CA GLY A 143 9.34 -16.01 -3.21
C GLY A 143 8.80 -17.26 -2.51
N HIS A 144 9.66 -18.10 -1.94
CA HIS A 144 9.27 -19.25 -1.14
C HIS A 144 8.46 -18.86 0.12
N HIS A 145 8.61 -17.65 0.65
CA HIS A 145 7.80 -17.13 1.76
C HIS A 145 6.39 -16.68 1.35
N ILE A 146 6.14 -16.49 0.04
CA ILE A 146 4.88 -15.99 -0.50
C ILE A 146 4.00 -17.13 -1.03
N TYR A 147 4.63 -18.14 -1.64
CA TYR A 147 3.92 -19.18 -2.40
C TYR A 147 3.74 -20.51 -1.66
N THR A 148 3.98 -20.55 -0.34
CA THR A 148 3.65 -21.74 0.45
C THR A 148 2.16 -21.79 0.78
N PRO A 149 1.49 -22.95 0.74
CA PRO A 149 0.05 -23.09 1.00
C PRO A 149 -0.42 -22.50 2.34
N ASP A 150 0.47 -22.48 3.34
CA ASP A 150 0.20 -21.98 4.71
C ASP A 150 0.59 -20.51 4.91
N SER A 151 1.04 -19.81 3.85
CA SER A 151 1.70 -18.51 3.98
C SER A 151 0.85 -17.31 3.58
N MET A 152 -0.47 -17.35 3.82
CA MET A 152 -1.29 -16.12 3.76
C MET A 152 -0.86 -15.18 4.88
N THR A 153 0.29 -14.54 4.69
CA THR A 153 0.93 -13.67 5.68
C THR A 153 0.74 -12.20 5.34
N CYS A 154 0.97 -11.34 6.32
CA CYS A 154 1.06 -9.89 6.09
C CYS A 154 2.10 -9.55 5.01
N LEU A 155 3.15 -10.37 4.85
CA LEU A 155 4.19 -10.20 3.85
C LEU A 155 3.63 -10.37 2.43
N THR A 156 2.80 -11.40 2.21
CA THR A 156 2.14 -11.68 0.94
C THR A 156 1.25 -10.51 0.50
N LEU A 157 0.41 -10.01 1.41
CA LEU A 157 -0.43 -8.84 1.11
C LEU A 157 0.39 -7.59 0.80
N ARG A 158 1.50 -7.37 1.51
CA ARG A 158 2.40 -6.24 1.26
C ARG A 158 3.03 -6.33 -0.12
N TYR A 159 3.50 -7.51 -0.49
CA TYR A 159 4.03 -7.75 -1.85
C TYR A 159 2.97 -7.48 -2.92
N TRP A 160 1.76 -8.03 -2.78
CA TRP A 160 0.71 -7.85 -3.78
C TRP A 160 0.26 -6.39 -3.92
N VAL A 161 0.09 -5.66 -2.81
CA VAL A 161 -0.32 -4.25 -2.90
C VAL A 161 0.80 -3.37 -3.45
N LEU A 162 2.06 -3.67 -3.14
CA LEU A 162 3.20 -2.99 -3.71
C LEU A 162 3.25 -3.19 -5.23
N ALA A 163 3.15 -4.43 -5.70
CA ALA A 163 3.11 -4.76 -7.12
C ALA A 163 1.91 -4.13 -7.85
N LEU A 164 0.72 -4.15 -7.22
CA LEU A 164 -0.47 -3.49 -7.74
C LEU A 164 -0.25 -1.99 -7.96
N LEU A 165 0.27 -1.29 -6.95
CA LEU A 165 0.50 0.16 -7.02
C LEU A 165 1.59 0.51 -8.03
N LEU A 166 2.70 -0.21 -8.01
CA LEU A 166 3.85 0.00 -8.89
C LEU A 166 3.46 -0.19 -10.36
N TYR A 167 2.84 -1.33 -10.69
CA TYR A 167 2.50 -1.64 -12.07
C TYR A 167 1.32 -0.80 -12.58
N SER A 168 0.39 -0.44 -11.71
CA SER A 168 -0.67 0.51 -12.06
C SER A 168 -0.13 1.91 -12.37
N ALA A 169 0.91 2.35 -11.66
CA ALA A 169 1.60 3.61 -11.93
C ALA A 169 2.40 3.54 -13.24
N LEU A 170 3.06 2.42 -13.49
CA LEU A 170 3.80 2.19 -14.74
C LEU A 170 2.87 2.17 -15.96
N ASP A 171 1.68 1.54 -15.86
CA ASP A 171 0.67 1.57 -16.91
C ASP A 171 0.23 3.01 -17.20
N THR A 172 -0.04 3.79 -16.16
CA THR A 172 -0.43 5.20 -16.30
C THR A 172 0.66 6.02 -16.98
N ALA A 173 1.92 5.88 -16.53
CA ALA A 173 3.07 6.59 -17.12
C ALA A 173 3.42 6.12 -18.54
N SER A 174 3.00 4.92 -18.90
CA SER A 174 3.15 4.36 -20.26
C SER A 174 1.93 4.59 -21.13
N ARG A 175 0.91 5.29 -20.61
CA ARG A 175 -0.38 5.56 -21.30
C ARG A 175 -1.10 4.30 -21.76
N ILE A 176 -0.91 3.19 -21.04
CA ILE A 176 -1.59 1.93 -21.32
C ILE A 176 -3.00 2.00 -20.71
N PRO A 177 -4.07 1.78 -21.48
CA PRO A 177 -5.43 1.77 -20.96
C PRO A 177 -5.59 0.71 -19.87
N ALA A 178 -6.08 1.10 -18.70
CA ALA A 178 -6.28 0.19 -17.57
C ALA A 178 -7.36 -0.89 -17.82
N THR A 179 -8.12 -0.75 -18.89
CA THR A 179 -9.31 -1.55 -19.25
C THR A 179 -9.01 -2.63 -20.27
N ASP A 180 -7.79 -2.69 -20.83
CA ASP A 180 -7.48 -3.71 -21.82
C ASP A 180 -6.99 -4.99 -21.12
N PRO A 181 -7.81 -6.05 -21.04
CA PRO A 181 -7.44 -7.31 -20.40
C PRO A 181 -6.45 -8.14 -21.25
N GLU A 182 -6.30 -7.81 -22.54
CA GLU A 182 -5.49 -8.57 -23.50
C GLU A 182 -4.04 -8.04 -23.59
N ILE A 183 -3.75 -6.88 -22.99
CA ILE A 183 -2.37 -6.38 -22.95
C ILE A 183 -1.54 -7.29 -22.04
N THR A 184 -0.83 -8.19 -22.69
CA THR A 184 0.22 -8.96 -22.00
C THR A 184 1.49 -8.12 -21.95
N HIS A 185 1.99 -7.93 -20.73
CA HIS A 185 3.31 -7.34 -20.54
C HIS A 185 4.32 -8.48 -20.49
N PRO A 186 5.22 -8.62 -21.50
CA PRO A 186 6.18 -9.73 -21.53
C PRO A 186 7.12 -9.72 -20.32
N ASP A 187 7.35 -8.55 -19.75
CA ASP A 187 8.39 -8.33 -18.73
C ASP A 187 7.85 -8.22 -17.30
N ARG A 188 6.54 -8.25 -17.09
CA ARG A 188 5.92 -8.12 -15.78
C ARG A 188 4.48 -8.63 -15.72
N PRO A 189 3.99 -9.05 -14.53
CA PRO A 189 2.57 -9.37 -14.38
C PRO A 189 1.68 -8.12 -14.53
N HIS A 190 0.45 -8.35 -15.03
CA HIS A 190 -0.55 -7.30 -15.11
C HIS A 190 -1.06 -6.90 -13.71
N PRO A 191 -1.25 -5.60 -13.39
CA PRO A 191 -1.66 -5.16 -12.05
C PRO A 191 -3.01 -5.77 -11.59
N ARG A 192 -3.94 -6.05 -12.50
CA ARG A 192 -5.22 -6.71 -12.22
C ARG A 192 -5.06 -8.07 -11.55
N HIS A 193 -4.01 -8.81 -11.89
CA HIS A 193 -3.68 -10.08 -11.25
C HIS A 193 -3.55 -9.92 -9.74
N PHE A 194 -2.79 -8.92 -9.29
CA PHE A 194 -2.60 -8.64 -7.87
C PHE A 194 -3.86 -8.12 -7.18
N ALA A 195 -4.65 -7.28 -7.87
CA ALA A 195 -5.93 -6.83 -7.34
C ALA A 195 -6.87 -8.01 -7.06
N ARG A 196 -6.93 -8.99 -7.97
CA ARG A 196 -7.74 -10.21 -7.81
C ARG A 196 -7.21 -11.13 -6.70
N LEU A 197 -5.89 -11.28 -6.56
CA LEU A 197 -5.29 -12.03 -5.46
C LEU A 197 -5.65 -11.42 -4.10
N ILE A 198 -5.54 -10.10 -3.97
CA ILE A 198 -5.93 -9.38 -2.76
C ILE A 198 -7.42 -9.58 -2.47
N ALA A 199 -8.29 -9.48 -3.47
CA ALA A 199 -9.72 -9.68 -3.29
C ALA A 199 -10.06 -11.09 -2.81
N ARG A 200 -9.44 -12.13 -3.42
CA ARG A 200 -9.62 -13.53 -3.00
C ARG A 200 -9.14 -13.80 -1.58
N SER A 201 -8.12 -13.10 -1.12
CA SER A 201 -7.57 -13.26 0.23
C SER A 201 -8.40 -12.56 1.31
N ALA A 202 -9.30 -11.65 0.93
CA ALA A 202 -10.08 -10.87 1.90
C ALA A 202 -10.82 -11.75 2.94
N PRO A 203 -11.55 -12.82 2.58
CA PRO A 203 -12.26 -13.65 3.55
C PRO A 203 -11.34 -14.26 4.61
N TYR A 204 -10.10 -14.59 4.26
CA TYR A 204 -9.13 -15.14 5.20
C TYR A 204 -8.79 -14.16 6.33
N PHE A 205 -8.49 -12.90 6.00
CA PHE A 205 -8.10 -11.89 6.98
C PHE A 205 -9.28 -11.38 7.86
N PHE A 206 -10.50 -11.74 7.51
CA PHE A 206 -11.69 -11.35 8.25
C PHE A 206 -12.29 -12.50 9.07
N GLN A 207 -11.55 -13.59 9.25
CA GLN A 207 -11.92 -14.66 10.18
C GLN A 207 -11.77 -14.19 11.63
N ASP A 208 -12.64 -14.69 12.51
CA ASP A 208 -12.71 -14.30 13.92
C ASP A 208 -11.38 -14.51 14.68
N GLU A 209 -10.60 -15.50 14.27
CA GLU A 209 -9.29 -15.85 14.82
C GLU A 209 -8.27 -14.71 14.74
N PHE A 210 -8.39 -13.84 13.73
CA PHE A 210 -7.50 -12.68 13.56
C PHE A 210 -7.99 -11.44 14.32
N GLY A 211 -9.18 -11.47 14.90
CA GLY A 211 -9.75 -10.36 15.65
C GLY A 211 -9.67 -9.04 14.87
N THR A 212 -9.11 -8.00 15.48
CA THR A 212 -8.93 -6.68 14.84
C THR A 212 -7.68 -6.60 13.97
N LEU A 213 -6.71 -7.50 14.16
CA LEU A 213 -5.43 -7.46 13.43
C LEU A 213 -5.61 -7.74 11.94
N GLY A 214 -6.43 -8.73 11.60
CA GLY A 214 -6.67 -9.11 10.21
C GLY A 214 -7.26 -7.98 9.38
N PRO A 215 -8.44 -7.42 9.73
CA PRO A 215 -9.03 -6.28 9.02
C PRO A 215 -8.12 -5.05 8.96
N THR A 216 -7.37 -4.74 10.04
CA THR A 216 -6.43 -3.62 10.05
C THR A 216 -5.29 -3.83 9.06
N THR A 217 -4.75 -5.05 8.98
CA THR A 217 -3.67 -5.39 8.05
C THR A 217 -4.15 -5.37 6.60
N ALA A 218 -5.34 -5.90 6.34
CA ALA A 218 -5.86 -6.10 4.99
C ALA A 218 -6.53 -4.85 4.40
N SER A 219 -6.92 -3.86 5.22
CA SER A 219 -7.71 -2.70 4.76
C SER A 219 -7.02 -1.88 3.69
N PHE A 220 -5.73 -1.59 3.81
CA PHE A 220 -4.98 -0.84 2.79
C PHE A 220 -4.85 -1.61 1.47
N PRO A 221 -4.43 -2.90 1.45
CA PRO A 221 -4.44 -3.71 0.23
C PRO A 221 -5.82 -3.81 -0.41
N ILE A 222 -6.86 -4.14 0.36
CA ILE A 222 -8.23 -4.29 -0.16
C ILE A 222 -8.76 -2.97 -0.72
N GLY A 223 -8.51 -1.85 -0.05
CA GLY A 223 -8.89 -0.53 -0.54
C GLY A 223 -8.28 -0.21 -1.92
N ASN A 224 -6.99 -0.52 -2.12
CA ASN A 224 -6.33 -0.31 -3.40
C ASN A 224 -6.82 -1.27 -4.48
N ALA A 225 -7.05 -2.55 -4.15
CA ALA A 225 -7.64 -3.52 -5.08
C ALA A 225 -9.04 -3.09 -5.52
N LEU A 226 -9.88 -2.65 -4.58
CA LEU A 226 -11.22 -2.13 -4.86
C LEU A 226 -11.18 -0.92 -5.80
N LEU A 227 -10.27 0.04 -5.55
CA LEU A 227 -10.08 1.20 -6.42
C LEU A 227 -9.66 0.81 -7.84
N TYR A 228 -8.75 -0.14 -7.94
CA TYR A 228 -8.29 -0.61 -9.24
C TYR A 228 -9.42 -1.31 -10.01
N MET A 229 -10.11 -2.26 -9.39
CA MET A 229 -11.16 -3.06 -10.04
C MET A 229 -12.41 -2.25 -10.41
N ARG A 230 -12.68 -1.13 -9.72
CA ARG A 230 -13.77 -0.21 -10.08
C ARG A 230 -13.58 0.52 -11.41
N ARG A 231 -12.40 0.44 -12.01
CA ARG A 231 -12.16 0.98 -13.37
C ARG A 231 -12.91 0.18 -14.42
N ASP A 232 -13.10 -1.13 -14.16
CA ASP A 232 -13.92 -2.02 -14.98
C ASP A 232 -14.69 -3.00 -14.07
N PRO A 233 -15.85 -2.55 -13.53
CA PRO A 233 -16.60 -3.35 -12.55
C PRO A 233 -17.29 -4.56 -13.17
N VAL A 234 -17.48 -4.60 -14.48
CA VAL A 234 -18.06 -5.76 -15.16
C VAL A 234 -17.06 -6.91 -15.20
N LEU A 235 -15.85 -6.62 -15.64
CA LEU A 235 -14.76 -7.61 -15.75
C LEU A 235 -14.33 -8.17 -14.40
N ASP A 236 -14.44 -7.38 -13.33
CA ASP A 236 -14.03 -7.76 -11.97
C ASP A 236 -15.21 -8.01 -11.02
N SER A 237 -16.43 -8.21 -11.55
CA SER A 237 -17.67 -8.33 -10.76
C SER A 237 -17.61 -9.40 -9.69
N GLU A 238 -17.05 -10.58 -9.99
CA GLU A 238 -16.87 -11.68 -9.04
C GLU A 238 -16.03 -11.25 -7.82
N TYR A 239 -14.91 -10.59 -8.06
CA TYR A 239 -13.98 -10.14 -7.02
C TYR A 239 -14.56 -9.01 -6.18
N LEU A 240 -15.31 -8.11 -6.80
CA LEU A 240 -16.04 -7.05 -6.10
C LEU A 240 -17.12 -7.62 -5.18
N ILE A 241 -17.77 -8.72 -5.58
CA ILE A 241 -18.74 -9.45 -4.74
C ILE A 241 -18.03 -10.09 -3.54
N ILE A 242 -16.85 -10.72 -3.72
CA ILE A 242 -16.07 -11.29 -2.61
C ILE A 242 -15.77 -10.22 -1.56
N ILE A 243 -15.22 -9.07 -1.98
CA ILE A 243 -14.92 -7.96 -1.06
C ILE A 243 -16.19 -7.47 -0.36
N LYS A 244 -17.28 -7.27 -1.11
CA LYS A 244 -18.56 -6.80 -0.58
C LYS A 244 -19.11 -7.75 0.50
N ASN A 245 -19.08 -9.05 0.22
CA ASN A 245 -19.61 -10.07 1.17
C ASN A 245 -18.73 -10.11 2.43
N THR A 246 -17.40 -10.06 2.28
CA THR A 246 -16.47 -10.01 3.41
C THR A 246 -16.72 -8.77 4.28
N TRP A 247 -16.92 -7.61 3.66
CA TRP A 247 -17.16 -6.34 4.36
C TRP A 247 -18.50 -6.28 5.08
N ASN A 248 -19.51 -6.93 4.51
CA ASN A 248 -20.85 -7.01 5.08
C ASN A 248 -21.03 -8.16 6.08
N ASN A 249 -19.96 -8.88 6.44
CA ASN A 249 -20.05 -9.95 7.45
C ASN A 249 -20.67 -9.40 8.75
N PRO A 250 -21.80 -9.97 9.21
CA PRO A 250 -22.48 -9.51 10.43
C PRO A 250 -21.62 -9.72 11.70
N ALA A 251 -20.70 -10.67 11.68
CA ALA A 251 -19.78 -10.94 12.78
C ALA A 251 -18.72 -9.85 12.99
N LEU A 252 -18.47 -8.96 11.99
CA LEU A 252 -17.51 -7.88 12.15
C LEU A 252 -17.99 -6.86 13.20
N PRO A 253 -17.14 -6.51 14.18
CA PRO A 253 -17.42 -5.45 15.14
C PRO A 253 -17.79 -4.13 14.45
N SER A 254 -18.76 -3.42 15.02
CA SER A 254 -19.26 -2.15 14.46
C SER A 254 -18.14 -1.11 14.26
N ALA A 255 -17.17 -1.05 15.17
CA ALA A 255 -16.02 -0.17 15.08
C ALA A 255 -15.15 -0.48 13.85
N ILE A 256 -14.94 -1.76 13.52
CA ILE A 256 -14.21 -2.16 12.31
C ILE A 256 -15.00 -1.80 11.06
N LYS A 257 -16.31 -2.02 11.05
CA LYS A 257 -17.17 -1.61 9.92
C LYS A 257 -17.09 -0.10 9.69
N ALA A 258 -17.22 0.70 10.74
CA ALA A 258 -17.12 2.16 10.66
C ALA A 258 -15.74 2.60 10.13
N PHE A 259 -14.66 1.98 10.59
CA PHE A 259 -13.30 2.23 10.08
C PHE A 259 -13.19 1.90 8.58
N LEU A 260 -13.65 0.73 8.15
CA LEU A 260 -13.63 0.31 6.76
C LEU A 260 -14.47 1.25 5.86
N ASP A 261 -15.63 1.68 6.34
CA ASP A 261 -16.49 2.64 5.64
C ASP A 261 -15.82 4.02 5.53
N SER A 262 -15.10 4.45 6.56
CA SER A 262 -14.32 5.70 6.52
C SER A 262 -13.23 5.65 5.44
N LEU A 263 -12.56 4.54 5.29
CA LEU A 263 -11.56 4.34 4.22
C LEU A 263 -12.20 4.40 2.83
N ARG A 264 -13.39 3.85 2.67
CA ARG A 264 -14.15 3.88 1.43
C ARG A 264 -14.57 5.29 1.02
N LEU A 265 -14.99 6.11 1.97
CA LEU A 265 -15.40 7.49 1.73
C LEU A 265 -14.21 8.41 1.43
N SER A 266 -13.09 8.27 2.15
CA SER A 266 -11.90 9.09 1.95
C SER A 266 -11.29 8.91 0.55
N VAL A 267 -11.41 7.72 -0.02
CA VAL A 267 -10.98 7.40 -1.39
C VAL A 267 -11.80 8.13 -2.44
N THR A 268 -13.08 8.42 -2.16
CA THR A 268 -13.98 9.13 -3.07
C THR A 268 -13.76 10.66 -3.02
N GLN A 269 -13.26 11.19 -1.91
CA GLN A 269 -13.02 12.63 -1.71
C GLN A 269 -11.68 13.13 -2.27
N VAL A 270 -10.66 12.29 -2.37
CA VAL A 270 -9.33 12.66 -2.91
C VAL A 270 -9.37 12.93 -4.43
N ARG A 271 -10.48 12.62 -5.11
CA ARG A 271 -10.65 12.81 -6.57
C ARG A 271 -11.59 13.99 -6.94
N LYS A 272 -11.92 14.87 -6.02
CA LYS A 272 -12.57 16.15 -6.30
C LYS A 272 -11.56 17.30 -6.12
#